data_b562022a63fc67d607b873336d431865
#
_entry.id   b562022a63fc67d607b873336d431865
#
_cell.length_a   1.000
_cell.length_b   1.000
_cell.length_c   1.000
_cell.angle_alpha   90.00
_cell.angle_beta   90.00
_cell.angle_gamma   90.00
#
_symmetry.space_group_name_H-M   'P 1'
#
loop_
_entity.id
_entity.type
_entity.pdbx_description
1 polymer ?
#
loop_
_entity_poly.entity_id
_entity_poly.type
_entity_poly.pdbx_seq_one_letter_code
_entity_poly.pdbx_strand_id
1 'polypeptide(L)'
;GNLSLGGREHLMQELADLDAKRNRVALEQGKLMLEAARERVVALGVGGPQERQRHGDLVDTLTGLEDEMRLLVIGKQGEEHEGVGAQLGDNVERVIRAVHRPILVAAGEFREPKTILLAYDGSDTTRKGVNMLADSPLFKGLDCHLVTVGNRDVDLDWAAEKLTAAGHQVQTAVLDGEVEPALHEYQQSQNVDLVVMGAYGHSRIREFFVGSTTNKMIREAKVPHLLLR
;
A
#
# COMPACT_ATOMS: atom_id res chain seq x y z
N GLY A 1 20.67 -32.39 34.38
CA GLY A 1 19.80 -33.54 34.15
C GLY A 1 19.73 -33.83 32.68
N ASN A 2 20.32 -34.94 32.24
CA ASN A 2 20.19 -35.40 30.86
C ASN A 2 18.79 -35.94 30.65
N LEU A 3 18.02 -35.29 29.80
CA LEU A 3 16.80 -35.90 29.24
C LEU A 3 17.20 -37.17 28.51
N SER A 4 16.59 -38.32 28.88
CA SER A 4 16.82 -39.58 28.18
C SER A 4 16.43 -39.44 26.70
N LEU A 5 17.08 -40.20 25.79
CA LEU A 5 16.77 -40.19 24.35
C LEU A 5 15.25 -40.32 24.09
N GLY A 6 14.56 -41.20 24.80
CA GLY A 6 13.11 -41.35 24.67
C GLY A 6 12.29 -40.13 25.13
N GLY A 7 12.79 -39.35 26.10
CA GLY A 7 12.12 -38.10 26.49
C GLY A 7 12.27 -36.99 25.44
N ARG A 8 13.39 -36.98 24.69
CA ARG A 8 13.55 -36.07 23.55
C ARG A 8 12.65 -36.44 22.39
N GLU A 9 12.56 -37.70 22.03
CA GLU A 9 11.68 -38.17 20.96
C GLU A 9 10.21 -37.86 21.26
N HIS A 10 9.78 -38.07 22.51
CA HIS A 10 8.40 -37.74 22.91
C HIS A 10 8.12 -36.23 22.81
N LEU A 11 9.02 -35.39 23.29
CA LEU A 11 8.87 -33.91 23.16
C LEU A 11 8.86 -33.46 21.68
N MET A 12 9.68 -34.03 20.83
CA MET A 12 9.69 -33.72 19.40
C MET A 12 8.39 -34.12 18.74
N GLN A 13 7.81 -35.26 19.12
CA GLN A 13 6.51 -35.71 18.61
C GLN A 13 5.37 -34.79 19.08
N GLU A 14 5.36 -34.40 20.36
CA GLU A 14 4.36 -33.45 20.88
C GLU A 14 4.45 -32.09 20.18
N LEU A 15 5.65 -31.58 19.92
CA LEU A 15 5.86 -30.35 19.17
C LEU A 15 5.33 -30.47 17.75
N ALA A 16 5.62 -31.57 17.06
CA ALA A 16 5.13 -31.82 15.70
C ALA A 16 3.60 -31.90 15.65
N ASP A 17 2.97 -32.53 16.64
CA ASP A 17 1.51 -32.62 16.75
C ASP A 17 0.87 -31.25 17.04
N LEU A 18 1.49 -30.43 17.87
CA LEU A 18 1.05 -29.04 18.14
C LEU A 18 1.16 -28.17 16.88
N ASP A 19 2.27 -28.26 16.18
CA ASP A 19 2.46 -27.53 14.92
C ASP A 19 1.45 -27.96 13.85
N ALA A 20 1.17 -29.25 13.73
CA ALA A 20 0.15 -29.75 12.82
C ALA A 20 -1.26 -29.25 13.16
N LYS A 21 -1.61 -29.18 14.46
CA LYS A 21 -2.88 -28.61 14.92
C LYS A 21 -2.94 -27.11 14.63
N ARG A 22 -1.89 -26.35 14.94
CA ARG A 22 -1.80 -24.91 14.65
C ARG A 22 -1.97 -24.62 13.16
N ASN A 23 -1.28 -25.38 12.32
CA ASN A 23 -1.38 -25.23 10.87
C ASN A 23 -2.79 -25.52 10.36
N ARG A 24 -3.48 -26.53 10.92
CA ARG A 24 -4.87 -26.84 10.55
C ARG A 24 -5.80 -25.67 10.91
N VAL A 25 -5.68 -25.11 12.11
CA VAL A 25 -6.50 -23.96 12.53
C VAL A 25 -6.25 -22.76 11.63
N ALA A 26 -4.98 -22.44 11.32
CA ALA A 26 -4.62 -21.34 10.42
C ALA A 26 -5.20 -21.54 9.00
N LEU A 27 -5.20 -22.78 8.50
CA LEU A 27 -5.82 -23.12 7.22
C LEU A 27 -7.34 -22.88 7.20
N GLU A 28 -8.03 -23.29 8.25
CA GLU A 28 -9.48 -23.09 8.36
C GLU A 28 -9.83 -21.60 8.52
N GLN A 29 -9.08 -20.87 9.33
CA GLN A 29 -9.24 -19.41 9.44
C GLN A 29 -9.04 -18.72 8.08
N GLY A 30 -7.98 -19.08 7.34
CA GLY A 30 -7.72 -18.53 6.02
C GLY A 30 -8.87 -18.80 5.03
N LYS A 31 -9.46 -19.99 5.06
CA LYS A 31 -10.65 -20.30 4.23
C LYS A 31 -11.84 -19.44 4.58
N LEU A 32 -12.15 -19.29 5.87
CA LEU A 32 -13.27 -18.46 6.32
C LEU A 32 -13.07 -16.99 5.93
N MET A 33 -11.85 -16.47 6.04
CA MET A 33 -11.51 -15.10 5.61
C MET A 33 -11.69 -14.93 4.09
N LEU A 34 -11.22 -15.89 3.29
CA LEU A 34 -11.39 -15.84 1.82
C LEU A 34 -12.85 -15.92 1.43
N GLU A 35 -13.64 -16.78 2.06
CA GLU A 35 -15.07 -16.90 1.82
C GLU A 35 -15.81 -15.58 2.16
N ALA A 36 -15.55 -14.98 3.32
CA ALA A 36 -16.13 -13.70 3.71
C ALA A 36 -15.72 -12.57 2.74
N ALA A 37 -14.46 -12.54 2.30
CA ALA A 37 -13.98 -11.59 1.31
C ALA A 37 -14.68 -11.78 -0.04
N ARG A 38 -14.81 -13.03 -0.50
CA ARG A 38 -15.53 -13.35 -1.74
C ARG A 38 -16.98 -12.91 -1.70
N GLU A 39 -17.70 -13.22 -0.62
CA GLU A 39 -19.10 -12.80 -0.45
C GLU A 39 -19.24 -11.29 -0.53
N ARG A 40 -18.36 -10.54 0.12
CA ARG A 40 -18.38 -9.08 0.09
C ARG A 40 -18.12 -8.52 -1.31
N VAL A 41 -17.14 -9.08 -2.03
CA VAL A 41 -16.79 -8.67 -3.40
C VAL A 41 -17.93 -8.97 -4.37
N VAL A 42 -18.55 -10.15 -4.25
CA VAL A 42 -19.72 -10.53 -5.07
C VAL A 42 -20.92 -9.64 -4.77
N ALA A 43 -21.17 -9.32 -3.51
CA ALA A 43 -22.26 -8.40 -3.12
C ALA A 43 -22.08 -6.98 -3.69
N LEU A 44 -20.84 -6.58 -3.96
CA LEU A 44 -20.51 -5.32 -4.65
C LEU A 44 -20.60 -5.41 -6.19
N GLY A 45 -21.05 -6.56 -6.74
CA GLY A 45 -21.26 -6.74 -8.17
C GLY A 45 -20.03 -7.21 -8.96
N VAL A 46 -18.95 -7.57 -8.31
CA VAL A 46 -17.76 -8.14 -8.97
C VAL A 46 -17.93 -9.65 -9.12
N GLY A 47 -18.04 -10.12 -10.35
CA GLY A 47 -18.22 -11.54 -10.66
C GLY A 47 -16.89 -12.32 -10.64
N GLY A 48 -16.90 -13.53 -10.06
CA GLY A 48 -15.85 -14.52 -10.19
C GLY A 48 -14.48 -14.14 -9.59
N PRO A 49 -14.40 -13.60 -8.36
CA PRO A 49 -13.10 -13.36 -7.74
C PRO A 49 -12.36 -14.70 -7.58
N GLN A 50 -11.07 -14.69 -7.88
CA GLN A 50 -10.21 -15.85 -7.69
C GLN A 50 -9.66 -15.86 -6.26
N GLU A 51 -9.76 -16.99 -5.60
CA GLU A 51 -9.25 -17.21 -4.26
C GLU A 51 -7.99 -18.06 -4.31
N ARG A 52 -6.95 -17.65 -3.61
CA ARG A 52 -5.69 -18.40 -3.53
C ARG A 52 -5.15 -18.35 -2.11
N GLN A 53 -5.20 -19.47 -1.40
CA GLN A 53 -4.51 -19.62 -0.13
C GLN A 53 -3.12 -20.22 -0.37
N ARG A 54 -2.10 -19.56 0.14
CA ARG A 54 -0.71 -19.98 -0.03
C ARG A 54 0.01 -20.01 1.31
N HIS A 55 1.00 -20.89 1.40
CA HIS A 55 1.92 -20.98 2.52
C HIS A 55 3.30 -20.50 2.10
N GLY A 56 4.08 -20.01 3.06
CA GLY A 56 5.43 -19.55 2.84
C GLY A 56 5.61 -18.05 3.05
N ASP A 57 6.68 -17.50 2.53
CA ASP A 57 6.96 -16.07 2.64
C ASP A 57 6.01 -15.25 1.75
N LEU A 58 5.44 -14.20 2.33
CA LEU A 58 4.48 -13.33 1.64
C LEU A 58 5.13 -12.59 0.47
N VAL A 59 6.37 -12.12 0.66
CA VAL A 59 7.10 -11.34 -0.36
C VAL A 59 7.40 -12.23 -1.57
N ASP A 60 7.93 -13.44 -1.34
CA ASP A 60 8.22 -14.39 -2.41
C ASP A 60 6.95 -14.78 -3.19
N THR A 61 5.85 -14.93 -2.48
CA THR A 61 4.55 -15.23 -3.09
C THR A 61 4.07 -14.09 -3.98
N LEU A 62 4.14 -12.84 -3.49
CA LEU A 62 3.65 -11.67 -4.22
C LEU A 62 4.54 -11.33 -5.42
N THR A 63 5.85 -11.42 -5.26
CA THR A 63 6.78 -11.19 -6.39
C THR A 63 6.62 -12.24 -7.48
N GLY A 64 6.33 -13.49 -7.12
CA GLY A 64 6.00 -14.54 -8.08
C GLY A 64 4.68 -14.33 -8.84
N LEU A 65 3.82 -13.43 -8.37
CA LEU A 65 2.53 -13.10 -8.98
C LEU A 65 2.53 -11.74 -9.72
N GLU A 66 3.66 -11.03 -9.76
CA GLU A 66 3.72 -9.67 -10.34
C GLU A 66 3.22 -9.56 -11.79
N ASP A 67 3.45 -10.58 -12.59
CA ASP A 67 3.00 -10.58 -13.99
C ASP A 67 1.48 -10.75 -14.14
N GLU A 68 0.82 -11.28 -13.11
CA GLU A 68 -0.62 -11.46 -13.08
C GLU A 68 -1.36 -10.24 -12.48
N MET A 69 -0.65 -9.29 -11.84
CA MET A 69 -1.28 -8.16 -11.16
C MET A 69 -0.97 -6.81 -11.81
N ARG A 70 -1.98 -5.95 -11.86
CA ARG A 70 -1.84 -4.54 -12.25
C ARG A 70 -1.67 -3.61 -11.06
N LEU A 71 -2.27 -3.98 -9.93
CA LEU A 71 -2.29 -3.24 -8.68
C LEU A 71 -2.34 -4.25 -7.53
N LEU A 72 -1.47 -4.09 -6.55
CA LEU A 72 -1.57 -4.79 -5.27
C LEU A 72 -2.37 -3.94 -4.28
N VAL A 73 -3.33 -4.54 -3.59
CA VAL A 73 -4.02 -3.90 -2.46
C VAL A 73 -3.65 -4.65 -1.18
N ILE A 74 -3.14 -3.93 -0.20
CA ILE A 74 -2.71 -4.51 1.08
C ILE A 74 -3.17 -3.64 2.25
N GLY A 75 -3.59 -4.25 3.35
CA GLY A 75 -3.90 -3.51 4.58
C GLY A 75 -2.63 -2.95 5.25
N LYS A 76 -2.73 -1.79 5.86
CA LYS A 76 -1.63 -1.14 6.60
C LYS A 76 -1.14 -1.99 7.77
N GLN A 77 -2.04 -2.72 8.43
CA GLN A 77 -1.78 -3.53 9.61
C GLN A 77 -2.25 -4.96 9.38
N GLY A 78 -1.51 -5.95 9.90
CA GLY A 78 -1.97 -7.33 10.01
C GLY A 78 -2.69 -7.57 11.35
N GLU A 79 -3.35 -8.72 11.49
CA GLU A 79 -4.11 -9.12 12.69
C GLU A 79 -3.28 -9.09 14.00
N GLU A 80 -1.98 -9.34 13.93
CA GLU A 80 -1.08 -9.38 15.09
C GLU A 80 -0.82 -7.99 15.71
N HIS A 81 -1.25 -6.90 15.05
CA HIS A 81 -0.97 -5.52 15.46
C HIS A 81 -2.21 -4.70 15.80
N GLU A 82 -3.37 -5.33 15.92
CA GLU A 82 -4.58 -4.65 16.40
C GLU A 82 -4.38 -4.23 17.88
N GLY A 83 -4.13 -2.94 18.10
CA GLY A 83 -4.06 -2.35 19.44
C GLY A 83 -2.69 -1.86 19.92
N VAL A 84 -1.61 -2.08 19.19
CA VAL A 84 -0.27 -1.58 19.53
C VAL A 84 0.12 -0.46 18.57
N GLY A 85 -0.28 0.77 18.87
CA GLY A 85 0.22 2.01 18.25
C GLY A 85 0.31 2.01 16.70
N ALA A 86 0.56 3.15 16.09
CA ALA A 86 0.67 3.32 14.64
C ALA A 86 1.95 2.66 14.06
N GLN A 87 2.09 1.33 14.17
CA GLN A 87 3.20 0.61 13.55
C GLN A 87 2.77 0.09 12.18
N LEU A 88 3.65 0.26 11.20
CA LEU A 88 3.54 -0.43 9.91
C LEU A 88 3.91 -1.89 10.14
N GLY A 89 3.09 -2.82 9.68
CA GLY A 89 3.44 -4.25 9.80
C GLY A 89 4.75 -4.54 9.04
N ASP A 90 5.65 -5.32 9.65
CA ASP A 90 6.95 -5.66 9.05
C ASP A 90 6.80 -6.24 7.64
N ASN A 91 5.77 -7.03 7.42
CA ASN A 91 5.46 -7.60 6.12
C ASN A 91 5.08 -6.53 5.08
N VAL A 92 4.36 -5.48 5.48
CA VAL A 92 3.95 -4.40 4.56
C VAL A 92 5.18 -3.63 4.06
N GLU A 93 6.13 -3.31 4.96
CA GLU A 93 7.38 -2.66 4.55
C GLU A 93 8.19 -3.53 3.59
N ARG A 94 8.33 -4.83 3.88
CA ARG A 94 9.04 -5.79 3.01
C ARG A 94 8.38 -5.88 1.63
N VAL A 95 7.05 -5.96 1.59
CA VAL A 95 6.26 -6.00 0.34
C VAL A 95 6.46 -4.71 -0.46
N ILE A 96 6.35 -3.54 0.19
CA ILE A 96 6.57 -2.26 -0.47
C ILE A 96 7.99 -2.15 -1.04
N ARG A 97 8.99 -2.76 -0.43
CA ARG A 97 10.37 -2.76 -0.96
C ARG A 97 10.57 -3.69 -2.15
N ALA A 98 9.90 -4.83 -2.17
CA ALA A 98 10.15 -5.92 -3.11
C ALA A 98 9.26 -5.89 -4.36
N VAL A 99 7.99 -5.53 -4.21
CA VAL A 99 7.01 -5.55 -5.31
C VAL A 99 7.19 -4.34 -6.23
N HIS A 100 7.25 -4.55 -7.54
CA HIS A 100 7.47 -3.51 -8.56
C HIS A 100 6.18 -3.02 -9.23
N ARG A 101 5.03 -3.51 -8.82
CA ARG A 101 3.73 -3.01 -9.26
C ARG A 101 3.23 -1.89 -8.33
N PRO A 102 2.33 -1.01 -8.79
CA PRO A 102 1.68 -0.06 -7.89
C PRO A 102 1.03 -0.75 -6.69
N ILE A 103 1.14 -0.15 -5.51
CA ILE A 103 0.61 -0.73 -4.27
C ILE A 103 -0.35 0.26 -3.62
N LEU A 104 -1.60 -0.15 -3.44
CA LEU A 104 -2.57 0.58 -2.63
C LEU A 104 -2.53 0.05 -1.19
N VAL A 105 -1.98 0.84 -0.29
CA VAL A 105 -2.01 0.57 1.14
C VAL A 105 -3.31 1.11 1.71
N ALA A 106 -4.22 0.21 2.08
CA ALA A 106 -5.49 0.56 2.71
C ALA A 106 -5.29 0.96 4.17
N ALA A 107 -5.85 2.09 4.57
CA ALA A 107 -5.81 2.61 5.93
C ALA A 107 -7.18 3.15 6.32
N GLY A 108 -7.57 2.95 7.59
CA GLY A 108 -8.84 3.42 8.12
C GLY A 108 -10.06 2.68 7.53
N GLU A 109 -11.24 3.27 7.72
CA GLU A 109 -12.47 2.77 7.12
C GLU A 109 -12.53 3.13 5.64
N PHE A 110 -13.07 2.22 4.82
CA PHE A 110 -13.24 2.49 3.40
C PHE A 110 -14.26 3.62 3.19
N ARG A 111 -13.82 4.62 2.45
CA ARG A 111 -14.67 5.68 1.88
C ARG A 111 -14.34 5.79 0.41
N GLU A 112 -15.35 5.99 -0.41
CA GLU A 112 -15.15 6.24 -1.83
C GLU A 112 -14.39 7.55 -2.02
N PRO A 113 -13.17 7.53 -2.59
CA PRO A 113 -12.37 8.73 -2.77
C PRO A 113 -13.06 9.72 -3.71
N LYS A 114 -13.03 11.00 -3.35
CA LYS A 114 -13.47 12.12 -4.21
C LYS A 114 -12.31 13.04 -4.55
N THR A 115 -11.33 13.13 -3.66
CA THR A 115 -10.19 14.02 -3.78
C THR A 115 -8.89 13.24 -3.65
N ILE A 116 -8.01 13.40 -4.63
CA ILE A 116 -6.67 12.80 -4.69
C ILE A 116 -5.63 13.88 -4.43
N LEU A 117 -4.62 13.58 -3.62
CA LEU A 117 -3.36 14.32 -3.57
C LEU A 117 -2.31 13.52 -4.33
N LEU A 118 -1.78 14.07 -5.42
CA LEU A 118 -0.60 13.52 -6.10
C LEU A 118 0.64 14.31 -5.65
N ALA A 119 1.49 13.67 -4.85
CA ALA A 119 2.80 14.19 -4.49
C ALA A 119 3.74 14.06 -5.70
N TYR A 120 4.07 15.20 -6.31
CA TYR A 120 4.77 15.26 -7.57
C TYR A 120 6.14 15.93 -7.42
N ASP A 121 7.19 15.21 -7.76
CA ASP A 121 8.58 15.70 -7.69
C ASP A 121 9.25 15.82 -9.07
N GLY A 122 8.50 15.57 -10.15
CA GLY A 122 8.99 15.60 -11.52
C GLY A 122 9.83 14.39 -11.93
N SER A 123 9.98 13.39 -11.06
CA SER A 123 10.68 12.15 -11.36
C SER A 123 9.93 11.30 -12.40
N ASP A 124 10.63 10.37 -13.04
CA ASP A 124 10.01 9.42 -13.98
C ASP A 124 8.88 8.63 -13.35
N THR A 125 9.02 8.26 -12.07
CA THR A 125 7.99 7.56 -11.31
C THR A 125 6.73 8.39 -11.16
N THR A 126 6.85 9.66 -10.76
CA THR A 126 5.68 10.52 -10.58
C THR A 126 5.09 10.96 -11.92
N ARG A 127 5.90 11.11 -12.99
CA ARG A 127 5.41 11.32 -14.36
C ARG A 127 4.60 10.12 -14.88
N LYS A 128 5.07 8.88 -14.62
CA LYS A 128 4.29 7.67 -14.88
C LYS A 128 2.98 7.64 -14.08
N GLY A 129 3.02 8.11 -12.83
CA GLY A 129 1.84 8.27 -12.00
C GLY A 129 0.80 9.22 -12.59
N VAL A 130 1.22 10.38 -13.12
CA VAL A 130 0.34 11.31 -13.84
C VAL A 130 -0.34 10.61 -15.02
N ASN A 131 0.42 9.87 -15.84
CA ASN A 131 -0.13 9.11 -16.96
C ASN A 131 -1.13 8.05 -16.47
N MET A 132 -0.78 7.31 -15.42
CA MET A 132 -1.66 6.28 -14.85
C MET A 132 -2.98 6.87 -14.35
N LEU A 133 -2.97 8.02 -13.65
CA LEU A 133 -4.18 8.69 -13.19
C LEU A 133 -5.03 9.18 -14.39
N ALA A 134 -4.38 9.77 -15.40
CA ALA A 134 -5.04 10.28 -16.59
C ALA A 134 -5.72 9.17 -17.42
N ASP A 135 -5.06 8.00 -17.55
CA ASP A 135 -5.51 6.92 -18.42
C ASP A 135 -6.46 5.92 -17.71
N SER A 136 -6.50 5.92 -16.37
CA SER A 136 -7.25 4.93 -15.60
C SER A 136 -8.71 5.38 -15.37
N PRO A 137 -9.69 4.56 -15.76
CA PRO A 137 -11.09 4.85 -15.47
C PRO A 137 -11.42 4.87 -13.97
N LEU A 138 -10.57 4.26 -13.13
CA LEU A 138 -10.74 4.20 -11.67
C LEU A 138 -10.71 5.58 -11.01
N PHE A 139 -9.93 6.51 -11.57
CA PHE A 139 -9.72 7.85 -11.00
C PHE A 139 -10.49 8.95 -11.72
N LYS A 140 -11.23 8.59 -12.77
CA LYS A 140 -11.91 9.56 -13.63
C LYS A 140 -12.93 10.39 -12.85
N GLY A 141 -12.80 11.71 -13.01
CA GLY A 141 -13.74 12.67 -12.40
C GLY A 141 -13.46 13.02 -10.94
N LEU A 142 -12.36 12.49 -10.37
CA LEU A 142 -11.92 12.88 -9.03
C LEU A 142 -11.19 14.24 -9.10
N ASP A 143 -11.36 15.05 -8.04
CA ASP A 143 -10.59 16.27 -7.86
C ASP A 143 -9.14 15.90 -7.55
N CYS A 144 -8.18 16.54 -8.23
CA CYS A 144 -6.77 16.21 -8.11
C CYS A 144 -5.96 17.40 -7.60
N HIS A 145 -5.40 17.29 -6.42
CA HIS A 145 -4.42 18.21 -5.88
C HIS A 145 -3.01 17.76 -6.27
N LEU A 146 -2.40 18.47 -7.20
CA LEU A 146 -1.03 18.23 -7.64
C LEU A 146 -0.08 19.05 -6.78
N VAL A 147 0.65 18.38 -5.89
CA VAL A 147 1.40 19.00 -4.82
C VAL A 147 2.90 18.70 -4.94
N THR A 148 3.73 19.72 -4.89
CA THR A 148 5.19 19.59 -4.72
C THR A 148 5.66 20.23 -3.42
N VAL A 149 6.73 19.70 -2.84
CA VAL A 149 7.33 20.21 -1.61
C VAL A 149 8.78 20.60 -1.85
N GLY A 150 9.15 21.82 -1.49
CA GLY A 150 10.53 22.31 -1.51
C GLY A 150 11.13 22.56 -2.90
N ASN A 151 10.56 22.05 -3.98
CA ASN A 151 11.08 22.20 -5.33
C ASN A 151 10.14 23.07 -6.19
N ARG A 152 10.53 24.33 -6.40
CA ARG A 152 9.76 25.31 -7.19
C ARG A 152 10.02 25.22 -8.69
N ASP A 153 11.04 24.46 -9.11
CA ASP A 153 11.44 24.31 -10.52
C ASP A 153 10.78 23.09 -11.20
N VAL A 154 9.90 22.39 -10.49
CA VAL A 154 9.16 21.25 -11.05
C VAL A 154 8.10 21.76 -12.02
N ASP A 155 8.07 21.16 -13.21
CA ASP A 155 7.07 21.45 -14.23
C ASP A 155 5.69 20.88 -13.81
N LEU A 156 4.98 21.68 -13.02
CA LEU A 156 3.61 21.36 -12.61
C LEU A 156 2.61 21.58 -13.74
N ASP A 157 2.89 22.48 -14.69
CA ASP A 157 1.97 22.83 -15.76
C ASP A 157 1.72 21.65 -16.68
N TRP A 158 2.78 20.93 -17.10
CA TRP A 158 2.64 19.72 -17.88
C TRP A 158 1.75 18.68 -17.21
N ALA A 159 1.95 18.44 -15.91
CA ALA A 159 1.18 17.45 -15.17
C ALA A 159 -0.28 17.89 -15.00
N ALA A 160 -0.50 19.18 -14.70
CA ALA A 160 -1.82 19.76 -14.54
C ALA A 160 -2.61 19.73 -15.86
N GLU A 161 -2.00 20.15 -16.98
CA GLU A 161 -2.62 20.08 -18.32
C GLU A 161 -3.03 18.66 -18.68
N LYS A 162 -2.16 17.68 -18.43
CA LYS A 162 -2.44 16.27 -18.73
C LYS A 162 -3.61 15.72 -17.94
N LEU A 163 -3.67 15.99 -16.64
CA LEU A 163 -4.77 15.55 -15.79
C LEU A 163 -6.09 16.27 -16.12
N THR A 164 -6.00 17.57 -16.42
CA THR A 164 -7.17 18.36 -16.84
C THR A 164 -7.74 17.86 -18.18
N ALA A 165 -6.87 17.53 -19.12
CA ALA A 165 -7.28 16.94 -20.41
C ALA A 165 -7.95 15.56 -20.23
N ALA A 166 -7.60 14.83 -19.18
CA ALA A 166 -8.25 13.55 -18.80
C ALA A 166 -9.58 13.73 -18.05
N GLY A 167 -9.98 14.96 -17.72
CA GLY A 167 -11.25 15.29 -17.10
C GLY A 167 -11.21 15.45 -15.58
N HIS A 168 -10.00 15.60 -15.00
CA HIS A 168 -9.85 15.93 -13.58
C HIS A 168 -10.00 17.44 -13.36
N GLN A 169 -10.56 17.83 -12.22
CA GLN A 169 -10.39 19.20 -11.70
C GLN A 169 -9.04 19.25 -10.97
N VAL A 170 -8.12 20.06 -11.46
CA VAL A 170 -6.75 20.10 -10.95
C VAL A 170 -6.48 21.39 -10.19
N GLN A 171 -5.96 21.26 -8.98
CA GLN A 171 -5.38 22.34 -8.18
C GLN A 171 -3.90 22.06 -7.99
N THR A 172 -3.05 23.07 -8.22
CA THR A 172 -1.61 22.95 -7.99
C THR A 172 -1.23 23.65 -6.70
N ALA A 173 -0.30 23.06 -5.94
CA ALA A 173 0.26 23.68 -4.75
C ALA A 173 1.76 23.41 -4.64
N VAL A 174 2.49 24.45 -4.22
CA VAL A 174 3.91 24.36 -3.87
C VAL A 174 4.03 24.62 -2.38
N LEU A 175 4.47 23.60 -1.64
CA LEU A 175 4.63 23.67 -0.19
C LEU A 175 6.08 23.88 0.18
N ASP A 176 6.30 24.53 1.31
CA ASP A 176 7.63 24.70 1.91
C ASP A 176 7.79 23.69 3.07
N GLY A 177 9.03 23.43 3.47
CA GLY A 177 9.36 22.58 4.61
C GLY A 177 9.74 21.15 4.26
N GLU A 178 9.61 20.26 5.24
CA GLU A 178 9.88 18.83 5.07
C GLU A 178 8.69 18.12 4.42
N VAL A 179 8.98 17.16 3.56
CA VAL A 179 7.98 16.52 2.67
C VAL A 179 6.85 15.87 3.45
N GLU A 180 7.17 15.05 4.44
CA GLU A 180 6.16 14.29 5.17
C GLU A 180 5.22 15.16 5.99
N PRO A 181 5.68 16.09 6.87
CA PRO A 181 4.79 16.98 7.60
C PRO A 181 3.95 17.87 6.69
N ALA A 182 4.56 18.43 5.63
CA ALA A 182 3.86 19.31 4.70
C ALA A 182 2.73 18.59 3.95
N LEU A 183 2.98 17.36 3.48
CA LEU A 183 1.95 16.56 2.81
C LEU A 183 0.85 16.12 3.76
N HIS A 184 1.16 15.74 5.02
CA HIS A 184 0.15 15.40 6.02
C HIS A 184 -0.73 16.58 6.40
N GLU A 185 -0.14 17.77 6.65
CA GLU A 185 -0.88 18.97 6.95
C GLU A 185 -1.80 19.36 5.78
N TYR A 186 -1.27 19.32 4.56
CA TYR A 186 -2.06 19.59 3.36
C TYR A 186 -3.20 18.60 3.19
N GLN A 187 -2.92 17.29 3.32
CA GLN A 187 -3.93 16.23 3.23
C GLN A 187 -5.08 16.47 4.22
N GLN A 188 -4.76 16.84 5.47
CA GLN A 188 -5.78 17.10 6.49
C GLN A 188 -6.56 18.38 6.21
N SER A 189 -5.87 19.47 5.88
CA SER A 189 -6.50 20.79 5.63
C SER A 189 -7.41 20.78 4.40
N GLN A 190 -7.09 20.00 3.39
CA GLN A 190 -7.86 19.88 2.15
C GLN A 190 -8.84 18.70 2.15
N ASN A 191 -8.92 17.92 3.25
CA ASN A 191 -9.76 16.72 3.36
C ASN A 191 -9.54 15.72 2.21
N VAL A 192 -8.28 15.48 1.84
CA VAL A 192 -7.93 14.54 0.79
C VAL A 192 -8.24 13.11 1.21
N ASP A 193 -8.85 12.33 0.31
CA ASP A 193 -9.30 10.96 0.56
C ASP A 193 -8.28 9.89 0.14
N LEU A 194 -7.40 10.22 -0.80
CA LEU A 194 -6.38 9.32 -1.34
C LEU A 194 -5.08 10.07 -1.60
N VAL A 195 -3.98 9.58 -1.05
CA VAL A 195 -2.64 10.10 -1.35
C VAL A 195 -1.97 9.19 -2.39
N VAL A 196 -1.46 9.79 -3.47
CA VAL A 196 -0.67 9.12 -4.50
C VAL A 196 0.75 9.67 -4.46
N MET A 197 1.73 8.80 -4.31
CA MET A 197 3.13 9.20 -4.19
C MET A 197 4.08 8.17 -4.75
N GLY A 198 5.28 8.60 -5.17
CA GLY A 198 6.36 7.69 -5.50
C GLY A 198 6.88 6.98 -4.25
N ALA A 199 7.17 5.69 -4.39
CA ALA A 199 7.81 4.91 -3.34
C ALA A 199 9.18 4.42 -3.83
N TYR A 200 10.23 4.65 -3.06
CA TYR A 200 11.60 4.18 -3.33
C TYR A 200 12.15 4.56 -4.73
N GLY A 201 11.72 5.68 -5.29
CA GLY A 201 12.14 6.15 -6.61
C GLY A 201 13.60 6.58 -6.66
N HIS A 202 14.17 6.57 -7.90
CA HIS A 202 15.53 7.03 -8.22
C HIS A 202 15.63 8.57 -8.34
N SER A 203 14.82 9.35 -7.63
CA SER A 203 14.90 10.80 -7.72
C SER A 203 16.22 11.32 -7.15
N ARG A 204 16.67 12.50 -7.65
CA ARG A 204 17.91 13.19 -7.21
C ARG A 204 17.95 13.52 -5.70
N ILE A 205 16.86 13.27 -4.99
CA ILE A 205 16.72 13.42 -3.54
C ILE A 205 17.15 12.11 -2.82
N ARG A 206 18.13 11.40 -3.36
CA ARG A 206 18.69 10.15 -2.78
C ARG A 206 19.24 10.31 -1.37
N GLU A 207 19.62 11.51 -0.96
CA GLU A 207 20.21 11.73 0.37
C GLU A 207 19.19 11.79 1.50
N PHE A 208 17.90 12.01 1.20
CA PHE A 208 16.84 12.13 2.22
C PHE A 208 15.81 10.98 2.24
N PHE A 209 15.78 10.10 1.22
CA PHE A 209 14.68 9.15 1.02
C PHE A 209 15.07 7.67 1.05
N VAL A 210 15.94 7.28 1.96
CA VAL A 210 16.14 5.85 2.25
C VAL A 210 14.95 5.35 3.08
N GLY A 211 13.79 5.17 2.45
CA GLY A 211 12.66 4.46 3.04
C GLY A 211 11.96 5.14 4.23
N SER A 212 12.56 6.14 4.87
CA SER A 212 12.02 6.74 6.09
C SER A 212 10.75 7.56 5.84
N THR A 213 10.69 8.35 4.77
CA THR A 213 9.52 9.19 4.48
C THR A 213 8.33 8.38 4.02
N THR A 214 8.54 7.43 3.09
CA THR A 214 7.45 6.52 2.68
C THR A 214 6.91 5.74 3.87
N ASN A 215 7.79 5.21 4.73
CA ASN A 215 7.39 4.47 5.93
C ASN A 215 6.66 5.38 6.93
N LYS A 216 7.11 6.62 7.14
CA LYS A 216 6.43 7.58 7.99
C LYS A 216 5.05 7.95 7.43
N MET A 217 4.97 8.30 6.14
CA MET A 217 3.70 8.62 5.48
C MET A 217 2.67 7.48 5.66
N ILE A 218 3.08 6.23 5.43
CA ILE A 218 2.18 5.09 5.57
C ILE A 218 1.88 4.79 7.04
N ARG A 219 2.86 4.87 7.93
CA ARG A 219 2.66 4.62 9.37
C ARG A 219 1.61 5.54 9.96
N GLU A 220 1.63 6.82 9.59
CA GLU A 220 0.71 7.83 10.09
C GLU A 220 -0.55 7.99 9.24
N ALA A 221 -0.65 7.22 8.15
CA ALA A 221 -1.76 7.28 7.21
C ALA A 221 -3.12 7.03 7.88
N LYS A 222 -4.04 7.95 7.68
CA LYS A 222 -5.47 7.84 8.03
C LYS A 222 -6.35 7.60 6.81
N VAL A 223 -5.80 7.82 5.62
CA VAL A 223 -6.43 7.58 4.33
C VAL A 223 -5.58 6.63 3.49
N PRO A 224 -6.12 5.95 2.49
CA PRO A 224 -5.37 5.08 1.61
C PRO A 224 -4.21 5.80 0.92
N HIS A 225 -3.11 5.07 0.69
CA HIS A 225 -1.95 5.55 -0.04
C HIS A 225 -1.66 4.67 -1.24
N LEU A 226 -1.66 5.25 -2.44
CA LEU A 226 -1.24 4.59 -3.68
C LEU A 226 0.23 4.89 -3.95
N LEU A 227 1.04 3.86 -3.85
CA LEU A 227 2.48 3.91 -4.04
C LEU A 227 2.84 3.58 -5.48
N LEU A 228 3.50 4.51 -6.17
CA LEU A 228 3.97 4.38 -7.55
C LEU A 228 5.36 3.75 -7.59
N ARG A 229 5.67 3.05 -8.71
CA ARG A 229 6.94 2.35 -8.90
C ARG A 229 7.62 2.67 -10.24
#